data_81f0cd41d09c6af0c1eef380b117acf6
#
_entry.id   81f0cd41d09c6af0c1eef380b117acf6
#
_cell.length_a   1.000
_cell.length_b   1.000
_cell.length_c   1.000
_cell.angle_alpha   90.00
_cell.angle_beta   90.00
_cell.angle_gamma   90.00
#
_symmetry.space_group_name_H-M   'P 1'
#
loop_
_entity.id
_entity.type
_entity.pdbx_description
1 polymer ?
#
loop_
_entity_poly.entity_id
_entity_poly.type
_entity_poly.pdbx_seq_one_letter_code
_entity_poly.pdbx_strand_id
1 'polypeptide(L)'
;MKKKDPRTSNTEKSQVSRRNFVKGAATLAAAAATVPLNPLLGGPGSTADASTIPYTSNKRTNDSFLYRRRVAQENKIDVGVLPDNGDRARYNDFSALHSKALQHSGLGVPNQSSMQSLLNALQDESFSALQNVIVGTPGGGPNSKLNGPDSSFAFDLEGLDSHAYTIPPPAPAVRTAQTATEQVEHYWASLLRDVPFTEYGSSPLVAEAVADLNSRSFIAGGGGNQWPLPVTAQNLFRARVFANDGNVKGPYISQFMLQPTFFGAQELTQRYQTFLPNQSFLTDVVSYQNVQNGGASGEPIKDGTFRFIRNGRDLTAYTRVDVLYQAYFTAFLVLAGLGARPTAGNPYGRPGGPILPSNTQKAFGTLGGPDAAGTLAEMATRALKASWNRKWIVDLRLRPEEYGALVEAKRTGSTPVPKAAAELHSDVLSSAVLPKILAQFGTHLLPQAYPEGSPTHPCYTGGHATVAGACCTALKFFFDGAQKIRPLLLAAGSDIKQPTSDGLALVNYTGADRDQIDINGELSKVAFNVAFGHGVHAGIHFRSSNYWGVLLGEAVALSVLKDRAKSYNEPFTVNITKFDGTSATITNQNEDLLLFSESPCTETF
;
A
#
# COMPACT_ATOMS: atom_id res chain seq x y z
N MET A 1 -39.31 -48.52 33.65
CA MET A 1 -38.36 -48.85 32.60
C MET A 1 -38.28 -47.65 31.64
N LYS A 2 -37.27 -46.80 31.76
CA LYS A 2 -37.00 -45.66 30.85
C LYS A 2 -35.80 -46.03 30.00
N LYS A 3 -35.98 -46.11 28.68
CA LYS A 3 -34.91 -46.31 27.71
C LYS A 3 -34.16 -45.00 27.55
N LYS A 4 -32.82 -45.03 27.66
CA LYS A 4 -31.88 -43.96 27.31
C LYS A 4 -31.66 -43.98 25.80
N ASP A 5 -31.72 -42.81 25.20
CA ASP A 5 -31.32 -42.56 23.83
C ASP A 5 -29.87 -42.02 23.82
N PRO A 6 -28.94 -42.60 23.05
CA PRO A 6 -27.57 -42.11 22.96
C PRO A 6 -27.35 -41.46 21.59
N ARG A 7 -27.30 -40.12 21.48
CA ARG A 7 -26.58 -39.40 20.40
C ARG A 7 -26.67 -37.87 20.56
N THR A 8 -25.71 -37.29 21.23
CA THR A 8 -25.29 -35.90 20.93
C THR A 8 -23.77 -35.90 20.95
N SER A 9 -23.17 -35.96 19.78
CA SER A 9 -21.76 -35.66 19.59
C SER A 9 -21.60 -34.14 19.51
N ASN A 10 -21.03 -33.55 20.55
CA ASN A 10 -20.55 -32.17 20.55
C ASN A 10 -19.32 -32.10 19.63
N THR A 11 -19.47 -31.49 18.47
CA THR A 11 -18.36 -30.94 17.69
C THR A 11 -18.15 -29.51 18.12
N GLU A 12 -17.30 -29.28 19.11
CA GLU A 12 -16.73 -27.95 19.39
C GLU A 12 -15.88 -27.52 18.19
N LYS A 13 -16.41 -26.58 17.41
CA LYS A 13 -15.62 -25.81 16.44
C LYS A 13 -14.75 -24.86 17.23
N SER A 14 -13.45 -25.16 17.35
CA SER A 14 -12.46 -24.23 17.89
C SER A 14 -12.37 -23.00 16.98
N GLN A 15 -13.02 -21.92 17.36
CA GLN A 15 -12.75 -20.59 16.82
C GLN A 15 -11.40 -20.13 17.41
N VAL A 16 -10.34 -20.18 16.59
CA VAL A 16 -9.07 -19.52 16.94
C VAL A 16 -9.31 -18.01 16.91
N SER A 17 -9.44 -17.42 18.08
CA SER A 17 -9.64 -15.99 18.26
C SER A 17 -8.37 -15.22 17.83
N ARG A 18 -8.53 -14.04 17.17
CA ARG A 18 -7.45 -13.09 16.85
C ARG A 18 -6.55 -12.76 18.06
N ARG A 19 -7.08 -12.82 19.27
CA ARG A 19 -6.33 -12.64 20.52
C ARG A 19 -5.24 -13.70 20.74
N ASN A 20 -5.43 -14.92 20.25
CA ASN A 20 -4.45 -16.00 20.43
C ASN A 20 -3.33 -15.94 19.40
N PHE A 21 -3.59 -15.41 18.20
CA PHE A 21 -2.56 -15.18 17.18
C PHE A 21 -1.58 -14.07 17.62
N VAL A 22 -2.10 -12.96 18.15
CA VAL A 22 -1.27 -11.84 18.67
C VAL A 22 -0.47 -12.28 19.91
N LYS A 23 -1.02 -13.11 20.78
CA LYS A 23 -0.28 -13.66 21.94
C LYS A 23 0.83 -14.62 21.53
N GLY A 24 0.63 -15.44 20.48
CA GLY A 24 1.67 -16.32 19.95
C GLY A 24 2.85 -15.57 19.34
N ALA A 25 2.58 -14.48 18.62
CA ALA A 25 3.63 -13.62 18.06
C ALA A 25 4.42 -12.85 19.14
N ALA A 26 3.74 -12.39 20.20
CA ALA A 26 4.39 -11.72 21.32
C ALA A 26 5.32 -12.65 22.13
N THR A 27 4.97 -13.93 22.25
CA THR A 27 5.78 -14.91 23.00
C THR A 27 7.06 -15.31 22.25
N LEU A 28 7.03 -15.31 20.91
CA LEU A 28 8.23 -15.54 20.09
C LEU A 28 9.18 -14.31 20.09
N ALA A 29 8.65 -13.10 20.19
CA ALA A 29 9.48 -11.89 20.30
C ALA A 29 10.15 -11.75 21.68
N ALA A 30 9.49 -12.21 22.75
CA ALA A 30 10.06 -12.13 24.10
C ALA A 30 11.19 -13.14 24.35
N ALA A 31 11.25 -14.26 23.61
CA ALA A 31 12.32 -15.25 23.73
C ALA A 31 13.63 -14.81 23.07
N ALA A 32 13.60 -13.82 22.18
CA ALA A 32 14.82 -13.29 21.53
C ALA A 32 15.54 -12.19 22.32
N ALA A 33 14.94 -11.66 23.40
CA ALA A 33 15.45 -10.50 24.13
C ALA A 33 16.33 -10.82 25.34
N THR A 34 16.63 -12.10 25.62
CA THR A 34 17.42 -12.51 26.80
C THR A 34 18.62 -13.41 26.48
N VAL A 35 19.26 -13.20 25.32
CA VAL A 35 20.61 -13.75 25.12
C VAL A 35 21.59 -12.72 25.69
N PRO A 36 22.29 -12.99 26.82
CA PRO A 36 23.33 -12.09 27.26
C PRO A 36 24.41 -12.05 26.17
N LEU A 37 24.75 -10.86 25.71
CA LEU A 37 25.97 -10.60 24.94
C LEU A 37 27.16 -10.86 25.86
N ASN A 38 27.48 -12.15 26.11
CA ASN A 38 28.76 -12.51 26.62
C ASN A 38 29.78 -12.34 25.47
N PRO A 39 30.78 -11.48 25.56
CA PRO A 39 31.90 -11.53 24.66
C PRO A 39 32.54 -12.88 24.85
N LEU A 40 32.54 -13.74 23.86
CA LEU A 40 33.42 -14.89 23.78
C LEU A 40 34.85 -14.36 23.70
N LEU A 41 35.40 -14.02 24.87
CA LEU A 41 36.82 -13.90 25.06
C LEU A 41 37.37 -15.33 24.99
N GLY A 42 37.90 -15.69 23.83
CA GLY A 42 38.64 -16.92 23.66
C GLY A 42 39.80 -16.94 24.65
N GLY A 43 39.75 -17.89 25.58
CA GLY A 43 40.89 -18.15 26.45
C GLY A 43 42.13 -18.56 25.63
N PRO A 44 43.34 -18.30 26.11
CA PRO A 44 44.55 -18.70 25.42
C PRO A 44 44.68 -20.22 25.49
N GLY A 45 44.51 -20.92 24.36
CA GLY A 45 44.82 -22.34 24.32
C GLY A 45 44.11 -23.25 23.34
N SER A 46 43.52 -22.78 22.26
CA SER A 46 43.25 -23.66 21.13
C SER A 46 44.11 -23.26 19.95
N THR A 47 45.18 -24.01 19.71
CA THR A 47 45.82 -24.06 18.40
C THR A 47 44.87 -24.77 17.45
N ALA A 48 43.77 -24.13 17.11
CA ALA A 48 43.04 -24.48 15.90
C ALA A 48 44.00 -24.23 14.76
N ASP A 49 44.29 -25.28 14.02
CA ASP A 49 45.10 -25.22 12.82
C ASP A 49 44.54 -24.12 11.93
N ALA A 50 45.22 -22.98 11.91
CA ALA A 50 44.79 -21.79 11.19
C ALA A 50 45.06 -21.94 9.69
N SER A 51 44.94 -23.18 9.21
CA SER A 51 44.96 -23.44 7.79
C SER A 51 43.69 -22.93 7.17
N THR A 52 43.71 -21.69 6.71
CA THR A 52 43.14 -21.37 5.43
C THR A 52 41.80 -20.66 5.33
N ILE A 53 41.26 -19.99 6.34
CA ILE A 53 40.31 -18.94 6.04
C ILE A 53 40.95 -17.59 6.36
N PRO A 54 41.36 -16.79 5.35
CA PRO A 54 42.09 -15.53 5.56
C PRO A 54 41.18 -14.40 6.08
N TYR A 55 40.14 -14.73 6.79
CA TYR A 55 39.12 -13.82 7.25
C TYR A 55 39.32 -13.51 8.73
N THR A 56 40.06 -12.45 9.04
CA THR A 56 40.20 -12.05 10.44
C THR A 56 38.92 -11.36 10.93
N SER A 57 38.41 -11.73 12.12
CA SER A 57 37.23 -11.13 12.72
C SER A 57 37.38 -9.60 12.88
N ASN A 58 38.58 -9.11 13.18
CA ASN A 58 38.85 -7.68 13.32
C ASN A 58 38.66 -6.90 12.02
N LYS A 59 39.12 -7.43 10.88
CA LYS A 59 38.89 -6.80 9.58
C LYS A 59 37.39 -6.70 9.29
N ARG A 60 36.65 -7.78 9.46
CA ARG A 60 35.21 -7.80 9.22
C ARG A 60 34.44 -6.82 10.11
N THR A 61 34.83 -6.72 11.38
CA THR A 61 34.25 -5.79 12.34
C THR A 61 34.43 -4.35 11.87
N ASN A 62 35.67 -3.99 11.52
CA ASN A 62 35.98 -2.65 11.02
C ASN A 62 35.27 -2.34 9.71
N ASP A 63 35.28 -3.23 8.73
CA ASP A 63 34.61 -3.03 7.44
C ASP A 63 33.12 -2.81 7.64
N SER A 64 32.46 -3.61 8.49
CA SER A 64 31.04 -3.48 8.74
C SER A 64 30.68 -2.19 9.48
N PHE A 65 31.55 -1.71 10.38
CA PHE A 65 31.37 -0.43 11.06
C PHE A 65 31.53 0.75 10.09
N LEU A 66 32.62 0.74 9.31
CA LEU A 66 32.88 1.80 8.31
C LEU A 66 31.78 1.87 7.25
N TYR A 67 31.29 0.72 6.80
CA TYR A 67 30.16 0.64 5.89
C TYR A 67 28.93 1.36 6.46
N ARG A 68 28.49 0.99 7.67
CA ARG A 68 27.32 1.60 8.32
C ARG A 68 27.49 3.10 8.53
N ARG A 69 28.66 3.52 8.99
CA ARG A 69 28.98 4.96 9.17
C ARG A 69 28.90 5.72 7.85
N ARG A 70 29.45 5.17 6.78
CA ARG A 70 29.41 5.78 5.44
C ARG A 70 27.97 5.92 4.94
N VAL A 71 27.18 4.84 4.98
CA VAL A 71 25.78 4.85 4.56
C VAL A 71 24.96 5.87 5.37
N ALA A 72 25.13 5.89 6.69
CA ALA A 72 24.47 6.87 7.55
C ALA A 72 24.84 8.31 7.20
N GLN A 73 26.09 8.56 6.86
CA GLN A 73 26.57 9.88 6.47
C GLN A 73 26.02 10.33 5.10
N GLU A 74 25.95 9.42 4.13
CA GLU A 74 25.36 9.69 2.80
C GLU A 74 23.87 9.96 2.88
N ASN A 75 23.16 9.31 3.81
CA ASN A 75 21.72 9.46 4.02
C ASN A 75 21.36 10.62 4.98
N LYS A 76 22.32 11.34 5.54
CA LYS A 76 22.09 12.53 6.34
C LYS A 76 21.70 13.70 5.44
N ILE A 77 20.41 13.79 5.12
CA ILE A 77 19.85 14.81 4.23
C ILE A 77 18.87 15.67 5.03
N ASP A 78 19.12 16.99 5.07
CA ASP A 78 18.18 17.96 5.59
C ASP A 78 17.39 18.57 4.42
N VAL A 79 16.09 18.29 4.39
CA VAL A 79 15.16 18.84 3.37
C VAL A 79 14.37 20.04 3.89
N GLY A 80 14.60 20.45 5.13
CA GLY A 80 13.80 21.47 5.79
C GLY A 80 12.35 21.03 6.03
N VAL A 81 11.47 22.00 6.30
CA VAL A 81 10.05 21.74 6.55
C VAL A 81 9.34 21.45 5.23
N LEU A 82 8.75 20.28 5.11
CA LEU A 82 7.95 19.92 3.94
C LEU A 82 6.64 20.74 3.94
N PRO A 83 6.25 21.33 2.79
CA PRO A 83 5.03 22.12 2.71
C PRO A 83 3.77 21.23 2.79
N ASP A 84 2.75 21.71 3.51
CA ASP A 84 1.39 21.19 3.45
C ASP A 84 0.57 21.89 2.36
N ASN A 85 -0.74 21.58 2.24
CA ASN A 85 -1.62 22.15 1.23
C ASN A 85 -2.29 23.49 1.64
N GLY A 86 -2.00 24.00 2.82
CA GLY A 86 -2.57 25.22 3.38
C GLY A 86 -3.97 25.08 3.99
N ASP A 87 -4.59 23.89 3.95
CA ASP A 87 -5.94 23.70 4.50
C ASP A 87 -5.98 23.88 6.02
N ARG A 88 -4.89 23.51 6.75
CA ARG A 88 -4.76 23.70 8.20
C ARG A 88 -4.82 25.19 8.60
N ALA A 89 -4.14 26.04 7.86
CA ALA A 89 -4.13 27.47 8.12
C ALA A 89 -5.43 28.16 7.68
N ARG A 90 -6.08 27.64 6.63
CA ARG A 90 -7.28 28.24 6.05
C ARG A 90 -8.54 28.01 6.87
N TYR A 91 -8.72 26.80 7.39
CA TYR A 91 -9.97 26.38 8.07
C TYR A 91 -9.73 26.19 9.56
N ASN A 92 -9.93 27.25 10.32
CA ASN A 92 -9.68 27.25 11.78
C ASN A 92 -10.72 26.47 12.60
N ASP A 93 -11.74 25.89 11.96
CA ASP A 93 -12.66 24.89 12.52
C ASP A 93 -12.17 23.45 12.26
N PHE A 94 -11.01 23.31 11.62
CA PHE A 94 -10.36 22.06 11.25
C PHE A 94 -11.20 21.13 10.35
N SER A 95 -12.27 21.63 9.73
CA SER A 95 -13.18 20.83 8.89
C SER A 95 -12.55 20.26 7.61
N ALA A 96 -11.34 20.71 7.25
CA ALA A 96 -10.57 20.16 6.12
C ALA A 96 -9.49 19.16 6.54
N LEU A 97 -9.34 18.87 7.84
CA LEU A 97 -8.35 17.94 8.36
C LEU A 97 -8.98 16.60 8.73
N HIS A 98 -8.14 15.56 8.74
CA HIS A 98 -8.54 14.27 9.28
C HIS A 98 -8.86 14.35 10.77
N SER A 99 -10.04 13.90 11.15
CA SER A 99 -10.54 14.03 12.51
C SER A 99 -11.20 12.76 13.06
N LYS A 100 -11.21 11.69 12.27
CA LYS A 100 -11.81 10.41 12.68
C LYS A 100 -11.21 9.88 13.98
N ALA A 101 -12.03 9.33 14.86
CA ALA A 101 -11.79 8.94 16.23
C ALA A 101 -11.68 10.10 17.23
N LEU A 102 -11.66 11.36 16.80
CA LEU A 102 -11.78 12.51 17.69
C LEU A 102 -13.25 12.80 18.02
N GLN A 103 -13.50 13.72 18.98
CA GLN A 103 -14.85 14.23 19.23
C GLN A 103 -15.28 15.17 18.12
N HIS A 104 -16.58 15.13 17.75
CA HIS A 104 -17.15 16.05 16.76
C HIS A 104 -18.27 16.88 17.38
N SER A 105 -18.31 18.16 17.02
CA SER A 105 -19.36 19.11 17.39
C SER A 105 -20.57 19.08 16.47
N GLY A 106 -20.41 18.50 15.28
CA GLY A 106 -21.43 18.37 14.25
C GLY A 106 -20.90 17.61 13.04
N LEU A 107 -21.71 17.53 11.97
CA LEU A 107 -21.34 16.83 10.76
C LEU A 107 -20.12 17.49 10.10
N GLY A 108 -18.99 16.73 10.05
CA GLY A 108 -17.75 17.20 9.46
C GLY A 108 -16.99 18.30 10.25
N VAL A 109 -17.39 18.57 11.50
CA VAL A 109 -16.70 19.56 12.36
C VAL A 109 -16.16 18.89 13.61
N PRO A 110 -14.85 18.69 13.73
CA PRO A 110 -14.25 18.17 14.95
C PRO A 110 -14.39 19.16 16.11
N ASN A 111 -14.44 18.64 17.32
CA ASN A 111 -14.40 19.44 18.53
C ASN A 111 -13.02 20.12 18.65
N GLN A 112 -13.03 21.43 18.92
CA GLN A 112 -11.84 22.26 18.96
C GLN A 112 -10.78 21.73 19.94
N SER A 113 -11.17 21.38 21.16
CA SER A 113 -10.25 20.89 22.19
C SER A 113 -9.68 19.51 21.83
N SER A 114 -10.50 18.64 21.24
CA SER A 114 -10.07 17.32 20.79
C SER A 114 -9.03 17.42 19.68
N MET A 115 -9.29 18.23 18.64
CA MET A 115 -8.33 18.43 17.56
C MET A 115 -7.04 19.11 18.03
N GLN A 116 -7.16 20.13 18.89
CA GLN A 116 -5.98 20.81 19.44
C GLN A 116 -5.12 19.87 20.29
N SER A 117 -5.73 18.93 21.04
CA SER A 117 -4.98 17.93 21.80
C SER A 117 -4.15 17.02 20.89
N LEU A 118 -4.68 16.63 19.72
CA LEU A 118 -3.91 15.88 18.70
C LEU A 118 -2.75 16.72 18.14
N LEU A 119 -3.01 17.97 17.73
CA LEU A 119 -1.97 18.82 17.15
C LEU A 119 -0.84 19.09 18.14
N ASN A 120 -1.17 19.33 19.41
CA ASN A 120 -0.17 19.52 20.47
C ASN A 120 0.65 18.24 20.70
N ALA A 121 0.01 17.07 20.69
CA ALA A 121 0.69 15.79 20.88
C ALA A 121 1.65 15.47 19.72
N LEU A 122 1.26 15.79 18.48
CA LEU A 122 2.14 15.64 17.32
C LEU A 122 3.32 16.62 17.35
N GLN A 123 3.16 17.80 17.93
CA GLN A 123 4.24 18.77 18.12
C GLN A 123 5.19 18.39 19.27
N ASP A 124 4.68 17.76 20.30
CA ASP A 124 5.46 17.27 21.47
C ASP A 124 6.32 16.03 21.11
N GLU A 125 5.86 15.23 20.13
CA GLU A 125 6.52 14.02 19.61
C GLU A 125 6.69 12.89 20.64
N SER A 126 6.21 13.06 21.88
CA SER A 126 6.36 12.03 22.91
C SER A 126 5.21 11.04 22.92
N PHE A 127 5.52 9.78 23.21
CA PHE A 127 4.52 8.74 23.43
C PHE A 127 3.50 9.14 24.52
N SER A 128 3.95 9.82 25.58
CA SER A 128 3.07 10.26 26.66
C SER A 128 2.06 11.33 26.21
N ALA A 129 2.47 12.28 25.35
CA ALA A 129 1.57 13.28 24.81
C ALA A 129 0.48 12.64 23.94
N LEU A 130 0.84 11.67 23.09
CA LEU A 130 -0.11 10.93 22.27
C LEU A 130 -1.10 10.10 23.08
N GLN A 131 -0.73 9.62 24.29
CA GLN A 131 -1.68 8.95 25.20
C GLN A 131 -2.76 9.88 25.75
N ASN A 132 -2.53 11.19 25.74
CA ASN A 132 -3.44 12.21 26.29
C ASN A 132 -4.34 12.87 25.24
N VAL A 133 -4.33 12.39 23.97
CA VAL A 133 -5.24 12.89 22.93
C VAL A 133 -6.69 12.60 23.33
N ILE A 134 -7.55 13.61 23.23
CA ILE A 134 -8.97 13.51 23.56
C ILE A 134 -9.70 12.83 22.40
N VAL A 135 -9.99 11.54 22.54
CA VAL A 135 -10.75 10.76 21.57
C VAL A 135 -12.26 10.84 21.80
N GLY A 136 -13.06 10.53 20.77
CA GLY A 136 -14.52 10.65 20.82
C GLY A 136 -15.20 9.60 21.69
N THR A 137 -14.75 8.35 21.61
CA THR A 137 -15.36 7.22 22.35
C THR A 137 -14.25 6.41 23.03
N PRO A 138 -13.73 6.86 24.19
CA PRO A 138 -12.70 6.12 24.92
C PRO A 138 -13.16 4.70 25.24
N GLY A 139 -12.31 3.71 24.91
CA GLY A 139 -12.64 2.30 25.14
C GLY A 139 -13.65 1.69 24.16
N GLY A 140 -14.08 2.41 23.13
CA GLY A 140 -15.08 1.98 22.14
C GLY A 140 -14.62 0.90 21.15
N GLY A 141 -13.46 0.28 21.37
CA GLY A 141 -12.90 -0.77 20.52
C GLY A 141 -11.83 -0.25 19.54
N PRO A 142 -11.52 -0.97 18.45
CA PRO A 142 -10.43 -0.62 17.54
C PRO A 142 -10.58 0.76 16.87
N ASN A 143 -11.80 1.16 16.55
CA ASN A 143 -12.08 2.43 15.84
C ASN A 143 -11.98 3.66 16.76
N SER A 144 -11.90 3.46 18.08
CA SER A 144 -11.74 4.57 19.05
C SER A 144 -10.29 5.00 19.27
N LYS A 145 -9.34 4.37 18.59
CA LYS A 145 -7.90 4.65 18.72
C LYS A 145 -7.33 5.18 17.42
N LEU A 146 -6.45 6.18 17.54
CA LEU A 146 -5.64 6.63 16.40
C LEU A 146 -4.70 5.51 15.95
N ASN A 147 -4.59 5.32 14.65
CA ASN A 147 -3.75 4.26 14.10
C ASN A 147 -2.31 4.75 13.95
N GLY A 148 -1.49 4.39 14.93
CA GLY A 148 -0.04 4.42 14.93
C GLY A 148 0.64 5.79 14.70
N PRO A 149 0.21 6.91 15.28
CA PRO A 149 0.94 8.19 15.11
C PRO A 149 2.41 8.10 15.54
N ASP A 150 2.76 7.29 16.54
CA ASP A 150 4.15 7.05 16.97
C ASP A 150 5.06 6.54 15.85
N SER A 151 4.50 5.79 14.88
CA SER A 151 5.28 5.30 13.75
C SER A 151 5.85 6.41 12.85
N SER A 152 5.29 7.62 12.98
CA SER A 152 5.74 8.81 12.22
C SER A 152 7.07 9.35 12.71
N PHE A 153 7.47 9.00 13.94
CA PHE A 153 8.70 9.43 14.58
C PHE A 153 9.77 8.32 14.59
N ALA A 154 9.47 7.14 14.05
CA ALA A 154 10.41 6.03 14.02
C ALA A 154 11.46 6.23 12.93
N PHE A 155 12.73 6.13 13.29
CA PHE A 155 13.84 6.23 12.34
C PHE A 155 14.03 4.98 11.51
N ASP A 156 14.59 5.15 10.29
CA ASP A 156 15.07 4.07 9.45
C ASP A 156 16.58 3.89 9.56
N LEU A 157 17.02 2.62 9.49
CA LEU A 157 18.44 2.25 9.62
C LEU A 157 19.11 1.97 8.27
N GLU A 158 18.38 1.95 7.19
CA GLU A 158 18.84 1.69 5.82
C GLU A 158 17.95 2.48 4.86
N GLY A 159 18.55 3.10 3.87
CA GLY A 159 17.88 4.09 3.01
C GLY A 159 17.75 5.44 3.69
N LEU A 160 17.04 6.35 3.02
CA LEU A 160 16.71 7.66 3.58
C LEU A 160 15.73 7.51 4.75
N ASP A 161 15.87 8.35 5.74
CA ASP A 161 14.86 8.47 6.79
C ASP A 161 13.56 9.07 6.23
N SER A 162 12.44 8.76 6.89
CA SER A 162 11.08 9.09 6.44
C SER A 162 10.88 10.57 6.12
N HIS A 163 11.48 11.49 6.89
CA HIS A 163 11.37 12.92 6.68
C HIS A 163 12.11 13.43 5.43
N ALA A 164 13.08 12.67 4.91
CA ALA A 164 13.93 13.11 3.80
C ALA A 164 13.30 12.92 2.41
N TYR A 165 12.13 12.28 2.33
CA TYR A 165 11.45 12.10 1.05
C TYR A 165 10.66 13.36 0.65
N THR A 166 11.14 14.09 -0.37
CA THR A 166 10.46 15.26 -0.94
C THR A 166 9.31 14.91 -1.89
N ILE A 167 9.24 13.66 -2.34
CA ILE A 167 8.07 13.07 -2.99
C ILE A 167 7.18 12.49 -1.89
N PRO A 168 5.91 12.76 -1.87
CA PRO A 168 5.02 13.44 -2.83
C PRO A 168 4.97 14.98 -2.64
N PRO A 169 4.41 15.72 -3.63
CA PRO A 169 4.06 17.13 -3.43
C PRO A 169 2.96 17.28 -2.37
N PRO A 170 2.63 18.49 -1.91
CA PRO A 170 1.49 18.74 -1.04
C PRO A 170 0.21 18.11 -1.58
N ALA A 171 -0.63 17.56 -0.67
CA ALA A 171 -1.92 17.00 -1.05
C ALA A 171 -2.81 18.05 -1.74
N PRO A 172 -3.63 17.69 -2.73
CA PRO A 172 -4.62 18.62 -3.27
C PRO A 172 -5.52 19.17 -2.16
N ALA A 173 -5.67 20.51 -2.09
CA ALA A 173 -6.49 21.17 -1.08
C ALA A 173 -7.98 20.86 -1.28
N VAL A 174 -8.75 20.89 -0.18
CA VAL A 174 -10.18 20.50 -0.17
C VAL A 174 -11.03 21.25 -1.18
N ARG A 175 -10.72 22.53 -1.45
CA ARG A 175 -11.46 23.43 -2.36
C ARG A 175 -11.14 23.26 -3.84
N THR A 176 -10.18 22.43 -4.21
CA THR A 176 -9.71 22.34 -5.59
C THR A 176 -10.60 21.49 -6.48
N ALA A 177 -10.62 21.80 -7.78
CA ALA A 177 -11.28 21.00 -8.80
C ALA A 177 -10.77 19.54 -8.81
N GLN A 178 -9.47 19.34 -8.52
CA GLN A 178 -8.88 18.01 -8.41
C GLN A 178 -9.53 17.19 -7.30
N THR A 179 -9.59 17.71 -6.06
CA THR A 179 -10.22 16.99 -4.93
C THR A 179 -11.70 16.71 -5.19
N ALA A 180 -12.42 17.68 -5.78
CA ALA A 180 -13.81 17.50 -6.16
C ALA A 180 -14.01 16.39 -7.21
N THR A 181 -13.15 16.34 -8.23
CA THR A 181 -13.19 15.30 -9.27
C THR A 181 -12.85 13.91 -8.68
N GLU A 182 -11.87 13.82 -7.81
CA GLU A 182 -11.53 12.58 -7.10
C GLU A 182 -12.69 12.11 -6.20
N GLN A 183 -13.45 13.05 -5.62
CA GLN A 183 -14.66 12.72 -4.85
C GLN A 183 -15.79 12.20 -5.74
N VAL A 184 -15.98 12.79 -6.93
CA VAL A 184 -16.94 12.27 -7.93
C VAL A 184 -16.58 10.85 -8.35
N GLU A 185 -15.29 10.56 -8.53
CA GLU A 185 -14.80 9.21 -8.79
C GLU A 185 -15.21 8.23 -7.69
N HIS A 186 -15.07 8.62 -6.41
CA HIS A 186 -15.48 7.77 -5.28
C HIS A 186 -16.97 7.48 -5.27
N TYR A 187 -17.81 8.47 -5.56
CA TYR A 187 -19.25 8.25 -5.66
C TYR A 187 -19.60 7.27 -6.78
N TRP A 188 -18.99 7.41 -7.96
CA TRP A 188 -19.17 6.44 -9.04
C TRP A 188 -18.63 5.05 -8.68
N ALA A 189 -17.48 4.98 -8.05
CA ALA A 189 -16.89 3.71 -7.61
C ALA A 189 -17.82 3.00 -6.60
N SER A 190 -18.52 3.75 -5.73
CA SER A 190 -19.44 3.17 -4.77
C SER A 190 -20.67 2.53 -5.44
N LEU A 191 -21.19 3.12 -6.50
CA LEU A 191 -22.33 2.59 -7.28
C LEU A 191 -21.92 1.43 -8.19
N LEU A 192 -20.68 1.42 -8.66
CA LEU A 192 -20.15 0.42 -9.60
C LEU A 192 -19.45 -0.76 -8.90
N ARG A 193 -19.43 -0.79 -7.57
CA ARG A 193 -18.66 -1.75 -6.78
C ARG A 193 -18.99 -3.20 -7.09
N ASP A 194 -20.25 -3.50 -7.48
CA ASP A 194 -20.73 -4.84 -7.78
C ASP A 194 -20.71 -5.20 -9.27
N VAL A 195 -20.41 -4.25 -10.17
CA VAL A 195 -20.32 -4.51 -11.61
C VAL A 195 -19.04 -5.29 -11.91
N PRO A 196 -19.12 -6.45 -12.59
CA PRO A 196 -17.93 -7.20 -12.98
C PRO A 196 -17.03 -6.39 -13.92
N PHE A 197 -15.72 -6.45 -13.73
CA PHE A 197 -14.76 -5.74 -14.60
C PHE A 197 -14.86 -6.16 -16.06
N THR A 198 -15.27 -7.42 -16.31
CA THR A 198 -15.51 -7.95 -17.67
C THR A 198 -16.72 -7.33 -18.36
N GLU A 199 -17.62 -6.69 -17.60
CA GLU A 199 -18.84 -6.06 -18.10
C GLU A 199 -18.74 -4.53 -18.18
N TYR A 200 -17.60 -3.94 -17.84
CA TYR A 200 -17.42 -2.48 -17.89
C TYR A 200 -17.65 -1.89 -19.28
N GLY A 201 -17.28 -2.62 -20.34
CA GLY A 201 -17.49 -2.18 -21.73
C GLY A 201 -18.95 -2.15 -22.19
N SER A 202 -19.86 -2.86 -21.51
CA SER A 202 -21.27 -2.99 -21.87
C SER A 202 -22.24 -2.37 -20.84
N SER A 203 -21.75 -1.97 -19.67
CA SER A 203 -22.58 -1.43 -18.60
C SER A 203 -23.01 0.01 -18.87
N PRO A 204 -24.31 0.32 -18.95
CA PRO A 204 -24.79 1.71 -19.08
C PRO A 204 -24.35 2.61 -17.93
N LEU A 205 -24.31 2.07 -16.69
CA LEU A 205 -23.87 2.84 -15.53
C LEU A 205 -22.39 3.21 -15.61
N VAL A 206 -21.54 2.34 -16.19
CA VAL A 206 -20.14 2.66 -16.49
C VAL A 206 -20.03 3.76 -17.54
N ALA A 207 -20.86 3.72 -18.59
CA ALA A 207 -20.88 4.77 -19.61
C ALA A 207 -21.27 6.14 -19.02
N GLU A 208 -22.24 6.17 -18.11
CA GLU A 208 -22.61 7.40 -17.37
C GLU A 208 -21.43 7.91 -16.50
N ALA A 209 -20.75 7.03 -15.76
CA ALA A 209 -19.58 7.40 -14.95
C ALA A 209 -18.46 7.98 -15.81
N VAL A 210 -18.18 7.38 -16.96
CA VAL A 210 -17.19 7.86 -17.94
C VAL A 210 -17.56 9.25 -18.46
N ALA A 211 -18.82 9.46 -18.84
CA ALA A 211 -19.28 10.75 -19.35
C ALA A 211 -19.21 11.84 -18.27
N ASP A 212 -19.65 11.55 -17.05
CA ASP A 212 -19.61 12.49 -15.93
C ASP A 212 -18.18 12.86 -15.57
N LEU A 213 -17.27 11.90 -15.43
CA LEU A 213 -15.87 12.16 -15.11
C LEU A 213 -15.18 13.00 -16.19
N ASN A 214 -15.35 12.68 -17.48
CA ASN A 214 -14.77 13.46 -18.57
C ASN A 214 -15.28 14.91 -18.62
N SER A 215 -16.48 15.19 -18.07
CA SER A 215 -17.05 16.54 -18.00
C SER A 215 -16.52 17.38 -16.83
N ARG A 216 -15.79 16.80 -15.89
CA ARG A 216 -15.23 17.55 -14.75
C ARG A 216 -14.12 18.48 -15.22
N SER A 217 -14.08 19.70 -14.67
CA SER A 217 -13.18 20.76 -15.11
C SER A 217 -11.70 20.36 -14.99
N PHE A 218 -11.36 19.60 -13.95
CA PHE A 218 -9.99 19.08 -13.76
C PHE A 218 -9.59 18.10 -14.86
N ILE A 219 -10.48 17.17 -15.25
CA ILE A 219 -10.24 16.22 -16.34
C ILE A 219 -10.16 16.95 -17.69
N ALA A 220 -11.12 17.84 -17.96
CA ALA A 220 -11.13 18.65 -19.18
C ALA A 220 -9.88 19.54 -19.31
N GLY A 221 -9.31 19.98 -18.17
CA GLY A 221 -8.06 20.73 -18.09
C GLY A 221 -6.78 19.89 -18.18
N GLY A 222 -6.88 18.59 -18.47
CA GLY A 222 -5.74 17.67 -18.63
C GLY A 222 -5.51 16.68 -17.47
N GLY A 223 -6.30 16.73 -16.39
CA GLY A 223 -6.34 15.70 -15.33
C GLY A 223 -5.05 15.47 -14.55
N GLY A 224 -4.04 16.30 -14.74
CA GLY A 224 -2.70 16.05 -14.22
C GLY A 224 -2.12 14.71 -14.73
N ASN A 225 -1.02 14.28 -14.11
CA ASN A 225 -0.35 13.04 -14.53
C ASN A 225 -0.99 11.75 -13.96
N GLN A 226 -2.07 11.87 -13.20
CA GLN A 226 -2.65 10.76 -12.43
C GLN A 226 -3.78 10.04 -13.17
N TRP A 227 -4.38 10.70 -14.17
CA TRP A 227 -5.53 10.20 -14.90
C TRP A 227 -5.15 9.68 -16.28
N PRO A 228 -5.61 8.48 -16.66
CA PRO A 228 -5.55 8.05 -18.05
C PRO A 228 -6.60 8.83 -18.84
N LEU A 229 -6.19 9.61 -19.84
CA LEU A 229 -7.08 10.48 -20.60
C LEU A 229 -7.17 10.06 -22.08
N PRO A 230 -8.35 10.13 -22.65
CA PRO A 230 -9.65 10.31 -21.97
C PRO A 230 -9.98 9.15 -21.04
N VAL A 231 -10.85 9.40 -20.05
CA VAL A 231 -11.42 8.31 -19.25
C VAL A 231 -12.33 7.48 -20.13
N THR A 232 -12.17 6.17 -20.09
CA THR A 232 -12.92 5.18 -20.89
C THR A 232 -13.37 4.03 -19.97
N ALA A 233 -14.27 3.18 -20.42
CA ALA A 233 -14.66 1.97 -19.68
C ALA A 233 -13.46 1.05 -19.37
N GLN A 234 -12.45 1.01 -20.24
CA GLN A 234 -11.28 0.16 -20.06
C GLN A 234 -10.31 0.69 -19.00
N ASN A 235 -10.20 2.02 -18.85
CA ASN A 235 -9.26 2.65 -17.91
C ASN A 235 -9.93 3.26 -16.68
N LEU A 236 -11.26 3.15 -16.53
CA LEU A 236 -12.00 3.62 -15.37
C LEU A 236 -11.46 3.00 -14.09
N PHE A 237 -11.22 3.82 -13.07
CA PHE A 237 -10.60 3.44 -11.80
C PHE A 237 -9.21 2.79 -11.93
N ARG A 238 -8.49 3.09 -13.01
CA ARG A 238 -7.08 2.74 -13.17
C ARG A 238 -6.21 3.99 -13.13
N ALA A 239 -4.93 3.84 -12.76
CA ALA A 239 -3.97 4.93 -12.83
C ALA A 239 -3.34 5.01 -14.22
N ARG A 240 -2.86 6.20 -14.58
CA ARG A 240 -1.91 6.36 -15.67
C ARG A 240 -0.53 5.92 -15.20
N VAL A 241 0.07 4.96 -15.87
CA VAL A 241 1.50 4.64 -15.75
C VAL A 241 2.21 5.27 -16.94
N PHE A 242 3.18 6.13 -16.67
CA PHE A 242 3.62 7.18 -17.56
C PHE A 242 4.13 6.77 -18.94
N ALA A 243 4.86 5.70 -19.12
CA ALA A 243 5.53 5.45 -20.39
C ALA A 243 5.03 4.23 -21.14
N ASN A 244 4.35 3.34 -20.46
CA ASN A 244 3.85 2.11 -21.03
C ASN A 244 2.43 1.89 -20.53
N ASP A 245 1.43 1.92 -21.39
CA ASP A 245 0.08 1.50 -21.04
C ASP A 245 0.00 0.02 -20.59
N GLY A 246 1.16 -0.52 -20.16
CA GLY A 246 1.33 -1.91 -19.73
C GLY A 246 0.39 -2.32 -18.61
N ASN A 247 0.11 -1.42 -17.66
CA ASN A 247 -0.83 -1.69 -16.57
C ASN A 247 -2.31 -1.73 -17.02
N VAL A 248 -2.65 -1.26 -18.21
CA VAL A 248 -4.01 -1.34 -18.79
C VAL A 248 -4.13 -2.45 -19.84
N LYS A 249 -3.03 -3.08 -20.26
CA LYS A 249 -3.05 -4.24 -21.15
C LYS A 249 -3.59 -5.48 -20.43
N GLY A 250 -4.35 -6.28 -21.15
CA GLY A 250 -4.92 -7.51 -20.62
C GLY A 250 -6.10 -7.29 -19.65
N PRO A 251 -6.43 -8.30 -18.84
CA PRO A 251 -7.51 -8.24 -17.86
C PRO A 251 -7.31 -7.12 -16.83
N TYR A 252 -8.42 -6.68 -16.23
CA TYR A 252 -8.39 -5.64 -15.19
C TYR A 252 -7.53 -6.04 -13.99
N ILE A 253 -7.68 -7.28 -13.53
CA ILE A 253 -6.92 -7.84 -12.40
C ILE A 253 -5.62 -8.45 -12.92
N SER A 254 -4.53 -8.18 -12.21
CA SER A 254 -3.21 -8.73 -12.52
C SER A 254 -3.19 -10.25 -12.47
N GLN A 255 -2.41 -10.86 -13.37
CA GLN A 255 -2.18 -12.32 -13.36
C GLN A 255 -1.59 -12.80 -12.03
N PHE A 256 -0.87 -11.96 -11.32
CA PHE A 256 -0.32 -12.28 -10.00
C PHE A 256 -1.38 -12.45 -8.90
N MET A 257 -2.61 -11.99 -9.13
CA MET A 257 -3.76 -12.18 -8.23
C MET A 257 -4.76 -13.21 -8.75
N LEU A 258 -4.50 -13.84 -9.92
CA LEU A 258 -5.39 -14.80 -10.57
C LEU A 258 -4.74 -16.18 -10.75
N GLN A 259 -3.45 -16.23 -11.11
CA GLN A 259 -2.75 -17.50 -11.36
C GLN A 259 -2.53 -18.24 -10.04
N PRO A 260 -2.94 -19.52 -9.92
CA PRO A 260 -2.63 -20.33 -8.75
C PRO A 260 -1.11 -20.51 -8.63
N THR A 261 -0.63 -20.65 -7.42
CA THR A 261 0.79 -20.82 -7.13
C THR A 261 0.98 -21.66 -5.85
N PHE A 262 2.23 -21.86 -5.45
CA PHE A 262 2.57 -22.58 -4.24
C PHE A 262 3.33 -21.71 -3.24
N PHE A 263 3.00 -21.83 -1.97
CA PHE A 263 3.79 -21.33 -0.85
C PHE A 263 4.46 -22.54 -0.17
N GLY A 264 5.67 -22.85 -0.58
CA GLY A 264 6.30 -24.12 -0.25
C GLY A 264 5.47 -25.30 -0.80
N ALA A 265 4.99 -26.18 0.07
CA ALA A 265 4.14 -27.30 -0.29
C ALA A 265 2.62 -26.97 -0.27
N GLN A 266 2.26 -25.75 0.12
CA GLN A 266 0.86 -25.31 0.21
C GLN A 266 0.41 -24.70 -1.10
N GLU A 267 -0.71 -25.18 -1.64
CA GLU A 267 -1.35 -24.58 -2.81
C GLU A 267 -2.08 -23.27 -2.43
N LEU A 268 -1.87 -22.23 -3.21
CA LEU A 268 -2.60 -20.96 -3.17
C LEU A 268 -3.49 -20.89 -4.40
N THR A 269 -4.79 -21.06 -4.22
CA THR A 269 -5.76 -21.16 -5.32
C THR A 269 -6.17 -19.82 -5.89
N GLN A 270 -5.78 -18.68 -5.26
CA GLN A 270 -6.19 -17.31 -5.61
C GLN A 270 -7.71 -17.10 -5.58
N ARG A 271 -8.41 -17.89 -4.80
CA ARG A 271 -9.82 -17.66 -4.46
C ARG A 271 -9.91 -17.03 -3.09
N TYR A 272 -10.72 -15.99 -2.99
CA TYR A 272 -10.83 -15.15 -1.79
C TYR A 272 -12.24 -15.18 -1.23
N GLN A 273 -12.36 -15.04 0.08
CA GLN A 273 -13.63 -14.79 0.73
C GLN A 273 -14.02 -13.34 0.46
N THR A 274 -15.14 -13.15 -0.26
CA THR A 274 -15.65 -11.83 -0.62
C THR A 274 -16.83 -11.43 0.27
N PHE A 275 -17.44 -10.27 -0.01
CA PHE A 275 -18.64 -9.82 0.66
C PHE A 275 -19.85 -10.01 -0.25
N LEU A 276 -21.03 -10.23 0.35
CA LEU A 276 -22.29 -10.25 -0.41
C LEU A 276 -22.49 -8.92 -1.14
N PRO A 277 -23.10 -8.93 -2.34
CA PRO A 277 -23.37 -7.72 -3.10
C PRO A 277 -24.36 -6.78 -2.38
N ASN A 278 -24.47 -5.56 -2.88
CA ASN A 278 -25.40 -4.52 -2.42
C ASN A 278 -25.22 -4.06 -0.97
N GLN A 279 -24.05 -4.29 -0.36
CA GLN A 279 -23.74 -3.72 0.94
C GLN A 279 -23.04 -2.37 0.79
N SER A 280 -23.60 -1.35 1.45
CA SER A 280 -23.03 -0.01 1.57
C SER A 280 -23.25 0.48 2.99
N PHE A 281 -22.22 1.12 3.54
CA PHE A 281 -22.18 1.52 4.94
C PHE A 281 -22.02 3.03 5.07
N LEU A 282 -22.33 3.56 6.25
CA LEU A 282 -22.24 4.98 6.60
C LEU A 282 -23.04 5.88 5.66
N THR A 283 -24.22 5.40 5.24
CA THR A 283 -25.11 6.09 4.30
C THR A 283 -26.14 6.95 5.00
N ASP A 284 -26.19 6.97 6.33
CA ASP A 284 -27.02 7.85 7.16
C ASP A 284 -26.14 8.62 8.17
N VAL A 285 -26.63 9.80 8.60
CA VAL A 285 -25.88 10.72 9.44
C VAL A 285 -25.56 10.11 10.81
N VAL A 286 -26.45 9.29 11.37
CA VAL A 286 -26.29 8.73 12.73
C VAL A 286 -25.17 7.69 12.72
N SER A 287 -25.19 6.74 11.80
CA SER A 287 -24.13 5.73 11.67
C SER A 287 -22.77 6.37 11.32
N TYR A 288 -22.78 7.37 10.43
CA TYR A 288 -21.60 8.12 10.08
C TYR A 288 -20.97 8.81 11.31
N GLN A 289 -21.75 9.62 12.05
CA GLN A 289 -21.25 10.34 13.23
C GLN A 289 -20.78 9.40 14.35
N ASN A 290 -21.49 8.28 14.58
CA ASN A 290 -21.05 7.28 15.53
C ASN A 290 -19.64 6.77 15.20
N VAL A 291 -19.40 6.39 13.96
CA VAL A 291 -18.10 5.85 13.53
C VAL A 291 -17.02 6.92 13.48
N GLN A 292 -17.35 8.16 13.07
CA GLN A 292 -16.40 9.28 13.12
C GLN A 292 -15.94 9.59 14.55
N ASN A 293 -16.82 9.46 15.54
CA ASN A 293 -16.46 9.59 16.97
C ASN A 293 -15.75 8.34 17.55
N GLY A 294 -15.36 7.38 16.72
CA GLY A 294 -14.70 6.17 17.18
C GLY A 294 -15.63 5.12 17.79
N GLY A 295 -16.94 5.23 17.57
CA GLY A 295 -17.93 4.26 18.00
C GLY A 295 -17.80 2.90 17.31
N ALA A 296 -18.43 1.90 17.86
CA ALA A 296 -18.43 0.55 17.32
C ALA A 296 -19.10 0.50 15.94
N SER A 297 -18.52 -0.28 15.04
CA SER A 297 -19.08 -0.63 13.74
C SER A 297 -19.44 -2.11 13.68
N GLY A 298 -20.36 -2.48 12.77
CA GLY A 298 -20.66 -3.88 12.48
C GLY A 298 -19.56 -4.58 11.68
N GLU A 299 -19.93 -5.73 11.10
CA GLU A 299 -19.09 -6.47 10.15
C GLU A 299 -19.86 -6.63 8.83
N PRO A 300 -19.20 -6.62 7.66
CA PRO A 300 -19.86 -6.92 6.40
C PRO A 300 -20.25 -8.39 6.36
N ILE A 301 -21.37 -8.67 5.70
CA ILE A 301 -21.82 -10.04 5.49
C ILE A 301 -20.92 -10.66 4.42
N LYS A 302 -20.24 -11.74 4.79
CA LYS A 302 -19.33 -12.48 3.91
C LYS A 302 -20.12 -13.37 2.94
N ASP A 303 -19.63 -13.49 1.70
CA ASP A 303 -20.08 -14.53 0.78
C ASP A 303 -19.61 -15.88 1.30
N GLY A 304 -20.50 -16.86 1.33
CA GLY A 304 -20.14 -18.24 1.70
C GLY A 304 -19.27 -18.96 0.67
N THR A 305 -19.15 -18.39 -0.53
CA THR A 305 -18.38 -18.95 -1.65
C THR A 305 -17.09 -18.17 -1.87
N PHE A 306 -15.95 -18.88 -1.93
CA PHE A 306 -14.67 -18.28 -2.32
C PHE A 306 -14.64 -18.04 -3.83
N ARG A 307 -14.25 -16.83 -4.24
CA ARG A 307 -14.27 -16.40 -5.64
C ARG A 307 -12.92 -15.83 -6.07
N PHE A 308 -12.67 -15.85 -7.38
CA PHE A 308 -11.67 -14.98 -8.00
C PHE A 308 -12.16 -13.55 -7.98
N ILE A 309 -11.25 -12.57 -7.84
CA ILE A 309 -11.59 -11.14 -7.81
C ILE A 309 -12.19 -10.72 -9.15
N ARG A 310 -13.49 -10.44 -9.18
CA ARG A 310 -14.26 -10.13 -10.40
C ARG A 310 -14.68 -8.66 -10.52
N ASN A 311 -14.78 -7.94 -9.40
CA ASN A 311 -15.32 -6.58 -9.32
C ASN A 311 -14.68 -5.78 -8.19
N GLY A 312 -15.10 -4.51 -8.04
CA GLY A 312 -14.61 -3.62 -6.99
C GLY A 312 -14.88 -4.14 -5.58
N ARG A 313 -16.02 -4.78 -5.32
CA ARG A 313 -16.37 -5.32 -4.00
C ARG A 313 -15.43 -6.46 -3.60
N ASP A 314 -15.15 -7.38 -4.49
CA ASP A 314 -14.22 -8.48 -4.22
C ASP A 314 -12.81 -7.95 -3.93
N LEU A 315 -12.40 -6.93 -4.69
CA LEU A 315 -11.10 -6.28 -4.50
C LEU A 315 -11.03 -5.54 -3.16
N THR A 316 -12.14 -4.89 -2.72
CA THR A 316 -12.19 -4.27 -1.39
C THR A 316 -12.20 -5.29 -0.27
N ALA A 317 -12.87 -6.44 -0.45
CA ALA A 317 -12.87 -7.52 0.52
C ALA A 317 -11.45 -8.09 0.72
N TYR A 318 -10.70 -8.26 -0.38
CA TYR A 318 -9.30 -8.66 -0.34
C TYR A 318 -8.45 -7.68 0.48
N THR A 319 -8.49 -6.38 0.13
CA THR A 319 -7.62 -5.36 0.74
C THR A 319 -8.02 -4.95 2.16
N ARG A 320 -9.21 -5.34 2.66
CA ARG A 320 -9.60 -5.11 4.07
C ARG A 320 -8.85 -6.01 5.04
N VAL A 321 -8.46 -7.20 4.62
CA VAL A 321 -7.92 -8.25 5.52
C VAL A 321 -6.58 -8.82 5.06
N ASP A 322 -6.00 -8.28 4.00
CA ASP A 322 -4.71 -8.72 3.49
C ASP A 322 -3.59 -8.54 4.53
N VAL A 323 -2.60 -9.42 4.46
CA VAL A 323 -1.28 -9.12 5.02
C VAL A 323 -0.64 -8.12 4.06
N LEU A 324 -0.28 -6.95 4.52
CA LEU A 324 -0.04 -5.73 3.73
C LEU A 324 0.88 -5.92 2.49
N TYR A 325 1.79 -6.89 2.52
CA TYR A 325 2.64 -7.27 1.38
C TYR A 325 2.17 -8.54 0.66
N GLN A 326 1.01 -9.08 0.98
CA GLN A 326 0.52 -10.38 0.48
C GLN A 326 0.48 -10.45 -1.05
N ALA A 327 -0.07 -9.43 -1.72
CA ALA A 327 -0.19 -9.41 -3.17
C ALA A 327 1.17 -9.49 -3.87
N TYR A 328 2.17 -8.81 -3.32
CA TYR A 328 3.52 -8.74 -3.89
C TYR A 328 4.34 -9.99 -3.57
N PHE A 329 4.13 -10.56 -2.40
CA PHE A 329 4.71 -11.85 -2.06
C PHE A 329 4.13 -12.97 -2.92
N THR A 330 2.82 -12.93 -3.19
CA THR A 330 2.18 -13.85 -4.15
C THR A 330 2.72 -13.63 -5.56
N ALA A 331 2.95 -12.38 -5.98
CA ALA A 331 3.60 -12.09 -7.27
C ALA A 331 5.02 -12.69 -7.34
N PHE A 332 5.80 -12.59 -6.25
CA PHE A 332 7.09 -13.26 -6.14
C PHE A 332 6.97 -14.78 -6.31
N LEU A 333 6.01 -15.41 -5.62
CA LEU A 333 5.79 -16.86 -5.71
C LEU A 333 5.38 -17.30 -7.12
N VAL A 334 4.51 -16.53 -7.79
CA VAL A 334 4.12 -16.78 -9.19
C VAL A 334 5.32 -16.66 -10.12
N LEU A 335 6.09 -15.57 -10.02
CA LEU A 335 7.27 -15.34 -10.85
C LEU A 335 8.33 -16.44 -10.67
N ALA A 336 8.62 -16.79 -9.41
CA ALA A 336 9.56 -17.86 -9.09
C ALA A 336 9.07 -19.23 -9.59
N GLY A 337 7.79 -19.55 -9.39
CA GLY A 337 7.17 -20.79 -9.84
C GLY A 337 7.13 -20.93 -11.37
N LEU A 338 6.96 -19.84 -12.09
CA LEU A 338 7.03 -19.78 -13.57
C LEU A 338 8.46 -19.79 -14.12
N GLY A 339 9.49 -19.74 -13.26
CA GLY A 339 10.88 -19.65 -13.69
C GLY A 339 11.18 -18.33 -14.43
N ALA A 340 10.57 -17.22 -13.97
CA ALA A 340 10.87 -15.89 -14.50
C ALA A 340 12.36 -15.59 -14.38
N ARG A 341 12.93 -15.00 -15.42
CA ARG A 341 14.36 -14.72 -15.45
C ARG A 341 14.73 -13.64 -14.44
N PRO A 342 15.87 -13.75 -13.74
CA PRO A 342 16.43 -12.63 -13.01
C PRO A 342 16.78 -11.46 -13.95
N THR A 343 16.91 -10.25 -13.39
CA THR A 343 17.34 -9.07 -14.15
C THR A 343 18.66 -9.32 -14.87
N ALA A 344 18.86 -8.66 -16.01
CA ALA A 344 20.04 -8.86 -16.86
C ALA A 344 21.37 -8.60 -16.14
N GLY A 345 21.38 -7.71 -15.14
CA GLY A 345 22.58 -7.37 -14.36
C GLY A 345 22.87 -8.29 -13.19
N ASN A 346 22.04 -9.30 -12.93
CA ASN A 346 22.26 -10.28 -11.85
C ASN A 346 23.39 -11.25 -12.25
N PRO A 347 24.48 -11.39 -11.46
CA PRO A 347 25.64 -12.23 -11.79
C PRO A 347 25.32 -13.74 -11.79
N TYR A 348 24.19 -14.14 -11.23
CA TYR A 348 23.68 -15.53 -11.29
C TYR A 348 22.61 -15.71 -12.37
N GLY A 349 22.44 -14.70 -13.24
CA GLY A 349 21.33 -14.59 -14.18
C GLY A 349 21.39 -15.58 -15.32
N ARG A 350 21.45 -15.09 -16.53
CA ARG A 350 21.30 -15.89 -17.76
C ARG A 350 22.57 -15.88 -18.62
N PRO A 351 22.84 -16.96 -19.35
CA PRO A 351 23.83 -16.93 -20.44
C PRO A 351 23.48 -15.81 -21.45
N GLY A 352 24.51 -15.05 -21.87
CA GLY A 352 24.34 -13.94 -22.83
C GLY A 352 23.84 -12.63 -22.22
N GLY A 353 23.73 -12.51 -20.91
CA GLY A 353 23.57 -11.22 -20.22
C GLY A 353 24.86 -10.41 -20.23
N PRO A 354 24.84 -9.14 -19.77
CA PRO A 354 26.02 -8.27 -19.73
C PRO A 354 27.08 -8.77 -18.75
N ILE A 355 26.71 -9.62 -17.80
CA ILE A 355 27.60 -10.29 -16.85
C ILE A 355 27.51 -11.79 -17.13
N LEU A 356 28.69 -12.44 -17.25
CA LEU A 356 28.72 -13.89 -17.41
C LEU A 356 28.20 -14.56 -16.15
N PRO A 357 27.27 -15.53 -16.27
CA PRO A 357 26.72 -16.21 -15.09
C PRO A 357 27.81 -17.02 -14.40
N SER A 358 27.74 -17.09 -13.08
CA SER A 358 28.63 -17.95 -12.31
C SER A 358 28.47 -19.41 -12.74
N ASN A 359 29.60 -20.08 -12.97
CA ASN A 359 29.64 -21.50 -13.31
C ASN A 359 29.63 -22.42 -12.07
N THR A 360 29.89 -21.87 -10.87
CA THR A 360 30.13 -22.65 -9.66
C THR A 360 29.20 -22.29 -8.51
N GLN A 361 28.51 -21.15 -8.59
CA GLN A 361 27.63 -20.63 -7.55
C GLN A 361 26.24 -20.31 -8.12
N LYS A 362 25.24 -20.37 -7.27
CA LYS A 362 23.87 -19.88 -7.53
C LYS A 362 23.45 -18.91 -6.44
N ALA A 363 22.60 -17.94 -6.79
CA ALA A 363 22.04 -16.98 -5.87
C ALA A 363 21.27 -17.67 -4.73
N PHE A 364 21.45 -17.18 -3.49
CA PHE A 364 20.69 -17.67 -2.34
C PHE A 364 20.46 -16.56 -1.31
N GLY A 365 21.38 -16.32 -0.37
CA GLY A 365 21.27 -15.28 0.66
C GLY A 365 21.45 -13.86 0.15
N THR A 366 22.03 -13.70 -1.05
CA THR A 366 22.11 -12.46 -1.83
C THR A 366 21.63 -12.74 -3.25
N LEU A 367 20.86 -11.81 -3.82
CA LEU A 367 20.32 -11.84 -5.19
C LEU A 367 19.45 -13.07 -5.54
N GLY A 368 19.10 -13.89 -4.53
CA GLY A 368 18.31 -15.11 -4.66
C GLY A 368 16.92 -15.04 -4.05
N GLY A 369 16.23 -16.19 -4.02
CA GLY A 369 14.86 -16.27 -3.49
C GLY A 369 14.69 -15.82 -2.04
N PRO A 370 15.51 -16.29 -1.07
CA PRO A 370 15.44 -15.82 0.31
C PRO A 370 15.66 -14.31 0.46
N ASP A 371 16.58 -13.74 -0.32
CA ASP A 371 16.85 -12.30 -0.33
C ASP A 371 15.64 -11.51 -0.87
N ALA A 372 15.06 -11.96 -1.98
CA ALA A 372 13.86 -11.34 -2.54
C ALA A 372 12.67 -11.39 -1.56
N ALA A 373 12.44 -12.53 -0.91
CA ALA A 373 11.38 -12.72 0.06
C ALA A 373 11.55 -11.82 1.30
N GLY A 374 12.77 -11.77 1.88
CA GLY A 374 13.09 -10.90 3.01
C GLY A 374 12.98 -9.42 2.66
N THR A 375 13.49 -9.04 1.49
CA THR A 375 13.42 -7.66 0.99
C THR A 375 11.97 -7.17 0.87
N LEU A 376 11.04 -7.99 0.37
CA LEU A 376 9.62 -7.60 0.27
C LEU A 376 9.00 -7.25 1.63
N ALA A 377 9.25 -8.06 2.66
CA ALA A 377 8.71 -7.81 3.99
C ALA A 377 9.29 -6.53 4.63
N GLU A 378 10.59 -6.29 4.45
CA GLU A 378 11.25 -5.06 4.93
C GLU A 378 10.76 -3.82 4.21
N MET A 379 10.62 -3.86 2.88
CA MET A 379 10.10 -2.75 2.09
C MET A 379 8.72 -2.32 2.54
N ALA A 380 7.86 -3.27 2.91
CA ALA A 380 6.52 -2.97 3.41
C ALA A 380 6.56 -2.11 4.68
N THR A 381 7.41 -2.44 5.64
CA THR A 381 7.51 -1.70 6.91
C THR A 381 8.12 -0.31 6.72
N ARG A 382 9.19 -0.20 5.91
CA ARG A 382 9.85 1.08 5.62
C ARG A 382 8.92 2.02 4.85
N ALA A 383 8.20 1.50 3.86
CA ALA A 383 7.19 2.26 3.12
C ALA A 383 6.09 2.81 4.03
N LEU A 384 5.65 2.03 5.03
CA LEU A 384 4.68 2.50 6.02
C LEU A 384 5.20 3.65 6.86
N LYS A 385 6.42 3.59 7.37
CA LYS A 385 7.00 4.70 8.15
C LYS A 385 7.04 5.98 7.34
N ALA A 386 7.50 5.95 6.08
CA ALA A 386 7.50 7.10 5.19
C ALA A 386 6.09 7.64 4.94
N SER A 387 5.11 6.76 4.71
CA SER A 387 3.70 7.16 4.57
C SER A 387 3.14 7.76 5.86
N TRP A 388 3.47 7.21 7.04
CA TRP A 388 2.99 7.70 8.34
C TRP A 388 3.56 9.07 8.69
N ASN A 389 4.84 9.33 8.38
CA ASN A 389 5.43 10.66 8.50
C ASN A 389 4.64 11.69 7.67
N ARG A 390 4.39 11.41 6.38
CA ARG A 390 3.56 12.29 5.54
C ARG A 390 2.16 12.49 6.12
N LYS A 391 1.51 11.43 6.57
CA LYS A 391 0.15 11.47 7.11
C LYS A 391 0.01 12.36 8.32
N TRP A 392 0.80 12.09 9.36
CA TRP A 392 0.62 12.68 10.69
C TRP A 392 1.37 13.98 10.88
N ILE A 393 2.58 14.09 10.30
CA ILE A 393 3.44 15.26 10.53
C ILE A 393 3.19 16.36 9.49
N VAL A 394 3.02 15.98 8.21
CA VAL A 394 2.97 16.97 7.14
C VAL A 394 1.55 17.33 6.73
N ASP A 395 0.75 16.37 6.25
CA ASP A 395 -0.46 16.67 5.49
C ASP A 395 -1.75 16.69 6.30
N LEU A 396 -1.95 15.78 7.29
CA LEU A 396 -3.20 15.61 8.06
C LEU A 396 -4.47 15.63 7.20
N ARG A 397 -4.40 15.20 5.94
CA ARG A 397 -5.47 15.32 4.95
C ARG A 397 -6.70 14.51 5.37
N LEU A 398 -7.88 15.12 5.27
CA LEU A 398 -9.18 14.47 5.47
C LEU A 398 -9.39 13.29 4.50
N ARG A 399 -10.30 12.38 4.87
CA ARG A 399 -10.67 11.20 4.07
C ARG A 399 -11.81 11.49 3.09
N PRO A 400 -12.02 10.67 2.04
CA PRO A 400 -13.17 10.81 1.15
C PRO A 400 -14.52 10.74 1.86
N GLU A 401 -14.66 9.94 2.92
CA GLU A 401 -15.87 9.89 3.74
C GLU A 401 -16.11 11.21 4.49
N GLU A 402 -15.04 11.85 5.00
CA GLU A 402 -15.11 13.17 5.65
C GLU A 402 -15.47 14.26 4.64
N TYR A 403 -14.93 14.19 3.41
CA TYR A 403 -15.35 15.06 2.32
C TYR A 403 -16.83 14.85 1.93
N GLY A 404 -17.29 13.60 1.92
CA GLY A 404 -18.72 13.28 1.72
C GLY A 404 -19.63 13.94 2.75
N ALA A 405 -19.17 14.03 4.02
CA ALA A 405 -19.88 14.75 5.07
C ALA A 405 -19.92 16.27 4.82
N LEU A 406 -18.87 16.86 4.25
CA LEU A 406 -18.87 18.26 3.84
C LEU A 406 -19.90 18.50 2.70
N VAL A 407 -20.02 17.56 1.76
CA VAL A 407 -21.04 17.64 0.69
C VAL A 407 -22.45 17.57 1.28
N GLU A 408 -22.70 16.64 2.20
CA GLU A 408 -23.99 16.52 2.89
C GLU A 408 -24.31 17.78 3.69
N ALA A 409 -23.35 18.29 4.48
CA ALA A 409 -23.52 19.51 5.25
C ALA A 409 -23.84 20.73 4.35
N LYS A 410 -23.18 20.84 3.19
CA LYS A 410 -23.44 21.89 2.19
C LYS A 410 -24.85 21.80 1.61
N ARG A 411 -25.35 20.58 1.35
CA ARG A 411 -26.64 20.33 0.71
C ARG A 411 -27.82 20.48 1.67
N THR A 412 -27.64 20.10 2.94
CA THR A 412 -28.71 20.12 3.94
C THR A 412 -28.71 21.38 4.80
N GLY A 413 -27.62 22.18 4.79
CA GLY A 413 -27.49 23.35 5.66
C GLY A 413 -27.36 22.98 7.14
N SER A 414 -26.63 21.90 7.46
CA SER A 414 -26.42 21.43 8.85
C SER A 414 -25.80 22.52 9.73
N THR A 415 -26.10 22.49 11.03
CA THR A 415 -25.56 23.46 12.00
C THR A 415 -24.70 22.72 13.03
N PRO A 416 -23.44 23.16 13.28
CA PRO A 416 -22.70 24.21 12.55
C PRO A 416 -22.37 23.81 11.11
N VAL A 417 -22.32 24.79 10.20
CA VAL A 417 -21.84 24.55 8.82
C VAL A 417 -20.32 24.49 8.85
N PRO A 418 -19.67 23.39 8.36
CA PRO A 418 -18.23 23.34 8.24
C PRO A 418 -17.71 24.42 7.30
N LYS A 419 -16.64 25.14 7.67
CA LYS A 419 -16.08 26.20 6.82
C LYS A 419 -15.59 25.67 5.48
N ALA A 420 -14.99 24.49 5.46
CA ALA A 420 -14.57 23.83 4.23
C ALA A 420 -15.75 23.51 3.29
N ALA A 421 -16.94 23.22 3.82
CA ALA A 421 -18.13 22.95 3.03
C ALA A 421 -18.57 24.16 2.22
N ALA A 422 -18.33 25.39 2.71
CA ALA A 422 -18.67 26.61 1.98
C ALA A 422 -17.87 26.77 0.69
N GLU A 423 -16.66 26.24 0.65
CA GLU A 423 -15.69 26.40 -0.45
C GLU A 423 -15.55 25.15 -1.34
N LEU A 424 -16.42 24.16 -1.22
CA LEU A 424 -16.40 23.00 -2.10
C LEU A 424 -16.53 23.42 -3.57
N HIS A 425 -15.66 22.86 -4.41
CA HIS A 425 -15.67 23.15 -5.84
C HIS A 425 -16.95 22.68 -6.51
N SER A 426 -17.44 23.45 -7.50
CA SER A 426 -18.68 23.18 -8.22
C SER A 426 -18.71 21.80 -8.91
N ASP A 427 -17.58 21.26 -9.30
CA ASP A 427 -17.49 19.95 -9.99
C ASP A 427 -18.15 18.82 -9.18
N VAL A 428 -17.99 18.77 -7.86
CA VAL A 428 -18.69 17.76 -7.07
C VAL A 428 -20.16 18.06 -6.94
N LEU A 429 -20.53 19.34 -6.73
CA LEU A 429 -21.92 19.74 -6.49
C LEU A 429 -22.81 19.61 -7.74
N SER A 430 -22.24 19.72 -8.94
CA SER A 430 -22.93 19.61 -10.23
C SER A 430 -22.78 18.24 -10.90
N SER A 431 -22.18 17.26 -10.23
CA SER A 431 -21.96 15.94 -10.80
C SER A 431 -23.26 15.16 -11.00
N ALA A 432 -23.30 14.37 -12.06
CA ALA A 432 -24.44 13.51 -12.37
C ALA A 432 -24.64 12.36 -11.36
N VAL A 433 -23.62 12.05 -10.58
CA VAL A 433 -23.66 10.98 -9.58
C VAL A 433 -24.42 11.38 -8.32
N LEU A 434 -24.35 12.63 -7.85
CA LEU A 434 -24.97 13.05 -6.58
C LEU A 434 -26.49 12.81 -6.51
N PRO A 435 -27.30 13.14 -7.55
CA PRO A 435 -28.73 12.78 -7.55
C PRO A 435 -28.97 11.28 -7.43
N LYS A 436 -28.10 10.43 -7.99
CA LYS A 436 -28.22 8.98 -7.87
C LYS A 436 -27.92 8.50 -6.43
N ILE A 437 -26.89 9.07 -5.80
CA ILE A 437 -26.57 8.79 -4.40
C ILE A 437 -27.74 9.18 -3.50
N LEU A 438 -28.29 10.40 -3.66
CA LEU A 438 -29.45 10.86 -2.89
C LEU A 438 -30.68 9.96 -3.11
N ALA A 439 -30.97 9.58 -4.35
CA ALA A 439 -32.12 8.72 -4.68
C ALA A 439 -31.98 7.32 -4.06
N GLN A 440 -30.76 6.77 -4.00
CA GLN A 440 -30.52 5.43 -3.48
C GLN A 440 -30.40 5.36 -1.96
N PHE A 441 -29.79 6.38 -1.33
CA PHE A 441 -29.42 6.34 0.09
C PHE A 441 -30.09 7.40 0.96
N GLY A 442 -30.77 8.39 0.37
CA GLY A 442 -31.45 9.47 1.09
C GLY A 442 -30.50 10.56 1.65
N THR A 443 -29.20 10.45 1.42
CA THR A 443 -28.17 11.41 1.82
C THR A 443 -27.13 11.59 0.72
N HIS A 444 -26.25 12.61 0.85
CA HIS A 444 -25.09 12.81 -0.03
C HIS A 444 -23.79 12.30 0.61
N LEU A 445 -23.87 11.56 1.72
CA LEU A 445 -22.71 10.90 2.30
C LEU A 445 -22.10 9.92 1.31
N LEU A 446 -20.77 9.72 1.37
CA LEU A 446 -20.11 8.76 0.51
C LEU A 446 -20.36 7.32 1.02
N PRO A 447 -21.07 6.46 0.26
CA PRO A 447 -21.29 5.07 0.66
C PRO A 447 -19.97 4.30 0.78
N GLN A 448 -19.67 3.79 1.97
CA GLN A 448 -18.44 3.07 2.28
C GLN A 448 -18.55 1.56 1.97
N ALA A 449 -17.41 0.93 1.62
CA ALA A 449 -17.35 -0.52 1.44
C ALA A 449 -17.30 -1.28 2.77
N TYR A 450 -16.91 -0.59 3.85
CA TYR A 450 -16.71 -1.17 5.17
C TYR A 450 -17.60 -0.47 6.21
N PRO A 451 -18.13 -1.21 7.21
CA PRO A 451 -18.93 -0.61 8.26
C PRO A 451 -18.13 0.36 9.14
N GLU A 452 -16.82 0.16 9.27
CA GLU A 452 -15.91 1.08 9.93
C GLU A 452 -15.51 2.29 9.08
N GLY A 453 -15.81 2.29 7.78
CA GLY A 453 -15.34 3.31 6.84
C GLY A 453 -13.82 3.34 6.72
N SER A 454 -13.24 4.54 6.67
CA SER A 454 -11.78 4.72 6.61
C SER A 454 -11.09 4.35 7.92
N PRO A 455 -9.82 3.92 7.87
CA PRO A 455 -9.00 3.78 9.07
C PRO A 455 -8.77 5.12 9.81
N THR A 456 -8.46 5.05 11.11
CA THR A 456 -8.25 6.19 12.00
C THR A 456 -6.85 6.81 11.86
N HIS A 457 -6.46 7.12 10.63
CA HIS A 457 -5.23 7.85 10.29
C HIS A 457 -5.45 8.70 9.04
N PRO A 458 -4.69 9.81 8.85
CA PRO A 458 -4.89 10.73 7.73
C PRO A 458 -4.80 10.07 6.36
N CYS A 459 -5.37 10.72 5.34
CA CYS A 459 -5.52 10.16 4.01
C CYS A 459 -4.20 10.08 3.21
N TYR A 460 -3.40 11.13 3.21
CA TYR A 460 -2.30 11.31 2.27
C TYR A 460 -0.93 10.99 2.91
N THR A 461 -0.18 10.04 2.36
CA THR A 461 -0.37 9.14 1.23
C THR A 461 -1.12 7.86 1.62
N GLY A 462 -1.60 7.07 0.63
CA GLY A 462 -2.19 5.76 0.90
C GLY A 462 -1.16 4.76 1.41
N GLY A 463 -1.39 4.13 2.59
CA GLY A 463 -0.47 3.14 3.15
C GLY A 463 -0.28 1.93 2.24
N HIS A 464 -1.38 1.28 1.81
CA HIS A 464 -1.34 0.18 0.83
C HIS A 464 -0.64 0.59 -0.47
N ALA A 465 -0.86 1.82 -0.95
CA ALA A 465 -0.23 2.32 -2.16
C ALA A 465 1.28 2.49 -2.01
N THR A 466 1.75 2.98 -0.85
CA THR A 466 3.18 3.15 -0.59
C THR A 466 3.88 1.80 -0.48
N VAL A 467 3.26 0.83 0.21
CA VAL A 467 3.75 -0.55 0.23
C VAL A 467 3.76 -1.18 -1.16
N ALA A 468 2.72 -0.95 -1.97
CA ALA A 468 2.64 -1.43 -3.34
C ALA A 468 3.82 -0.94 -4.19
N GLY A 469 4.09 0.36 -4.13
CA GLY A 469 5.21 0.97 -4.85
C GLY A 469 6.55 0.38 -4.45
N ALA A 470 6.79 0.24 -3.14
CA ALA A 470 8.04 -0.29 -2.62
C ALA A 470 8.26 -1.77 -2.98
N CYS A 471 7.27 -2.62 -2.73
CA CYS A 471 7.38 -4.05 -3.00
C CYS A 471 7.48 -4.35 -4.49
N CYS A 472 6.70 -3.68 -5.35
CA CYS A 472 6.80 -3.88 -6.79
C CYS A 472 8.15 -3.39 -7.35
N THR A 473 8.71 -2.31 -6.82
CA THR A 473 10.06 -1.86 -7.19
C THR A 473 11.12 -2.86 -6.77
N ALA A 474 10.99 -3.47 -5.59
CA ALA A 474 11.86 -4.57 -5.19
C ALA A 474 11.77 -5.76 -6.15
N LEU A 475 10.57 -6.15 -6.59
CA LEU A 475 10.41 -7.23 -7.58
C LEU A 475 11.04 -6.88 -8.94
N LYS A 476 10.96 -5.62 -9.38
CA LYS A 476 11.64 -5.15 -10.60
C LYS A 476 13.16 -5.17 -10.47
N PHE A 477 13.71 -5.13 -9.26
CA PHE A 477 15.15 -5.32 -9.02
C PHE A 477 15.56 -6.78 -9.20
N PHE A 478 14.74 -7.74 -8.77
CA PHE A 478 15.07 -9.16 -8.83
C PHE A 478 14.76 -9.82 -10.17
N PHE A 479 13.70 -9.40 -10.87
CA PHE A 479 13.20 -10.05 -12.08
C PHE A 479 13.31 -9.19 -13.34
N ASP A 480 13.51 -9.83 -14.50
CA ASP A 480 13.52 -9.19 -15.81
C ASP A 480 12.13 -8.67 -16.18
N GLY A 481 11.88 -7.42 -15.89
CA GLY A 481 10.58 -6.78 -16.12
C GLY A 481 10.12 -6.73 -17.58
N ALA A 482 11.05 -6.80 -18.54
CA ALA A 482 10.73 -6.79 -19.96
C ALA A 482 10.28 -8.17 -20.49
N GLN A 483 10.43 -9.23 -19.67
CA GLN A 483 10.01 -10.58 -20.06
C GLN A 483 8.49 -10.65 -20.22
N LYS A 484 8.04 -11.23 -21.37
CA LYS A 484 6.61 -11.47 -21.59
C LYS A 484 6.13 -12.62 -20.73
N ILE A 485 4.98 -12.42 -20.07
CA ILE A 485 4.45 -13.41 -19.10
C ILE A 485 3.76 -14.59 -19.78
N ARG A 486 3.09 -14.37 -20.94
CA ARG A 486 2.33 -15.42 -21.62
C ARG A 486 3.17 -16.64 -21.98
N PRO A 487 4.38 -16.52 -22.59
CA PRO A 487 5.24 -17.68 -22.86
C PRO A 487 5.59 -18.49 -21.61
N LEU A 488 5.77 -17.85 -20.45
CA LEU A 488 6.00 -18.54 -19.18
C LEU A 488 4.77 -19.33 -18.73
N LEU A 489 3.59 -18.72 -18.82
CA LEU A 489 2.33 -19.37 -18.50
C LEU A 489 2.05 -20.58 -19.40
N LEU A 490 2.27 -20.45 -20.72
CA LEU A 490 2.10 -21.55 -21.67
C LEU A 490 3.05 -22.71 -21.36
N ALA A 491 4.30 -22.43 -21.02
CA ALA A 491 5.27 -23.45 -20.61
C ALA A 491 4.85 -24.17 -19.32
N ALA A 492 4.12 -23.49 -18.44
CA ALA A 492 3.55 -24.04 -17.22
C ALA A 492 2.14 -24.69 -17.42
N GLY A 493 1.65 -24.80 -18.66
CA GLY A 493 0.33 -25.39 -18.96
C GLY A 493 -0.85 -24.45 -18.67
N SER A 494 -0.61 -23.13 -18.57
CA SER A 494 -1.64 -22.12 -18.36
C SER A 494 -1.63 -21.08 -19.50
N ASP A 495 -2.47 -20.07 -19.43
CA ASP A 495 -2.49 -18.92 -20.34
C ASP A 495 -2.88 -17.66 -19.53
N ILE A 496 -2.95 -16.49 -20.18
CA ILE A 496 -3.51 -15.29 -19.58
C ILE A 496 -4.98 -15.56 -19.19
N LYS A 497 -5.31 -15.33 -17.93
CA LYS A 497 -6.63 -15.62 -17.34
C LYS A 497 -7.39 -14.36 -16.99
N GLN A 498 -8.71 -14.46 -17.05
CA GLN A 498 -9.65 -13.52 -16.45
C GLN A 498 -10.76 -14.28 -15.71
N PRO A 499 -11.36 -13.72 -14.64
CA PRO A 499 -12.47 -14.36 -13.96
C PRO A 499 -13.73 -14.34 -14.83
N THR A 500 -14.60 -15.33 -14.64
CA THR A 500 -16.00 -15.24 -15.08
C THR A 500 -16.74 -14.14 -14.32
N SER A 501 -17.86 -13.64 -14.85
CA SER A 501 -18.63 -12.56 -14.18
C SER A 501 -19.15 -12.95 -12.79
N ASP A 502 -19.35 -14.24 -12.53
CA ASP A 502 -19.68 -14.79 -11.21
C ASP A 502 -18.45 -15.06 -10.33
N GLY A 503 -17.25 -14.99 -10.87
CA GLY A 503 -15.98 -15.24 -10.16
C GLY A 503 -15.73 -16.70 -9.75
N LEU A 504 -16.52 -17.65 -10.25
CA LEU A 504 -16.39 -19.07 -9.89
C LEU A 504 -15.30 -19.80 -10.66
N ALA A 505 -14.94 -19.29 -11.84
CA ALA A 505 -13.93 -19.88 -12.71
C ALA A 505 -13.03 -18.84 -13.34
N LEU A 506 -11.87 -19.29 -13.83
CA LEU A 506 -10.98 -18.56 -14.71
C LEU A 506 -11.15 -19.05 -16.14
N VAL A 507 -11.30 -18.13 -17.08
CA VAL A 507 -11.30 -18.40 -18.51
C VAL A 507 -10.08 -17.76 -19.18
N ASN A 508 -9.67 -18.25 -20.34
CA ASN A 508 -8.57 -17.64 -21.08
C ASN A 508 -9.00 -16.26 -21.59
N TYR A 509 -8.12 -15.28 -21.39
CA TYR A 509 -8.29 -13.97 -21.97
C TYR A 509 -7.98 -14.01 -23.46
N THR A 510 -8.88 -13.47 -24.29
CA THR A 510 -8.80 -13.53 -25.76
C THR A 510 -8.48 -12.17 -26.41
N GLY A 511 -8.20 -11.15 -25.62
CA GLY A 511 -7.87 -9.81 -26.13
C GLY A 511 -6.60 -9.82 -27.01
N ALA A 512 -6.56 -8.94 -28.02
CA ALA A 512 -5.47 -8.85 -28.98
C ALA A 512 -4.12 -8.43 -28.34
N ASP A 513 -4.15 -7.87 -27.14
CA ASP A 513 -2.99 -7.40 -26.38
C ASP A 513 -2.35 -8.46 -25.48
N ARG A 514 -2.92 -9.67 -25.41
CA ARG A 514 -2.46 -10.76 -24.53
C ARG A 514 -0.98 -11.11 -24.68
N ASP A 515 -0.43 -11.02 -25.89
CA ASP A 515 0.97 -11.31 -26.20
C ASP A 515 1.91 -10.14 -25.88
N GLN A 516 1.35 -8.98 -25.55
CA GLN A 516 2.11 -7.77 -25.21
C GLN A 516 2.34 -7.60 -23.70
N ILE A 517 1.67 -8.40 -22.87
CA ILE A 517 1.74 -8.31 -21.42
C ILE A 517 3.12 -8.75 -20.95
N ASP A 518 3.81 -7.88 -20.19
CA ASP A 518 5.12 -8.16 -19.60
C ASP A 518 5.09 -8.04 -18.08
N ILE A 519 6.17 -8.47 -17.44
CA ILE A 519 6.28 -8.50 -15.98
C ILE A 519 6.19 -7.08 -15.40
N ASN A 520 6.82 -6.06 -16.01
CA ASN A 520 6.71 -4.66 -15.54
C ASN A 520 5.26 -4.16 -15.56
N GLY A 521 4.52 -4.45 -16.63
CA GLY A 521 3.11 -4.10 -16.76
C GLY A 521 2.25 -4.78 -15.68
N GLU A 522 2.46 -6.07 -15.45
CA GLU A 522 1.74 -6.82 -14.44
C GLU A 522 2.10 -6.39 -13.00
N LEU A 523 3.37 -6.08 -12.71
CA LEU A 523 3.78 -5.50 -11.42
C LEU A 523 3.15 -4.12 -11.20
N SER A 524 3.10 -3.28 -12.22
CA SER A 524 2.41 -1.99 -12.15
C SER A 524 0.90 -2.18 -11.97
N LYS A 525 0.31 -3.19 -12.63
CA LYS A 525 -1.11 -3.51 -12.49
C LYS A 525 -1.46 -4.00 -11.08
N VAL A 526 -0.69 -4.92 -10.50
CA VAL A 526 -0.96 -5.38 -9.13
C VAL A 526 -0.80 -4.26 -8.11
N ALA A 527 0.17 -3.36 -8.30
CA ALA A 527 0.35 -2.20 -7.43
C ALA A 527 -0.91 -1.32 -7.41
N PHE A 528 -1.46 -1.01 -8.59
CA PHE A 528 -2.67 -0.18 -8.67
C PHE A 528 -3.97 -0.95 -8.41
N ASN A 529 -4.04 -2.25 -8.65
CA ASN A 529 -5.18 -3.06 -8.19
C ASN A 529 -5.32 -2.97 -6.66
N VAL A 530 -4.24 -3.17 -5.92
CA VAL A 530 -4.27 -3.07 -4.46
C VAL A 530 -4.49 -1.63 -4.00
N ALA A 531 -3.75 -0.66 -4.53
CA ALA A 531 -3.87 0.74 -4.13
C ALA A 531 -5.27 1.31 -4.38
N PHE A 532 -5.85 1.05 -5.55
CA PHE A 532 -7.18 1.57 -5.92
C PHE A 532 -8.32 0.69 -5.41
N GLY A 533 -8.08 -0.61 -5.21
CA GLY A 533 -9.02 -1.49 -4.53
C GLY A 533 -9.27 -1.01 -3.11
N HIS A 534 -8.21 -0.82 -2.35
CA HIS A 534 -8.28 -0.27 -1.00
C HIS A 534 -8.72 1.20 -0.98
N GLY A 535 -8.18 2.01 -1.88
CA GLY A 535 -8.43 3.46 -1.89
C GLY A 535 -9.73 3.86 -2.56
N VAL A 536 -9.83 3.67 -3.89
CA VAL A 536 -10.92 4.20 -4.71
C VAL A 536 -12.19 3.36 -4.58
N HIS A 537 -12.09 2.03 -4.80
CA HIS A 537 -13.27 1.16 -4.72
C HIS A 537 -13.85 1.07 -3.30
N ALA A 538 -13.01 1.12 -2.27
CA ALA A 538 -13.49 1.15 -0.89
C ALA A 538 -14.03 2.51 -0.46
N GLY A 539 -13.62 3.61 -1.10
CA GLY A 539 -14.03 4.97 -0.77
C GLY A 539 -13.24 5.59 0.38
N ILE A 540 -11.97 5.20 0.57
CA ILE A 540 -11.19 5.61 1.75
C ILE A 540 -9.90 6.38 1.46
N HIS A 541 -9.40 6.37 0.22
CA HIS A 541 -8.25 7.17 -0.21
C HIS A 541 -8.49 7.82 -1.56
N PHE A 542 -8.29 9.12 -1.67
CA PHE A 542 -8.33 9.83 -2.93
C PHE A 542 -7.33 9.26 -3.95
N ARG A 543 -7.62 9.42 -5.24
CA ARG A 543 -6.72 9.01 -6.33
C ARG A 543 -5.31 9.54 -6.14
N SER A 544 -5.16 10.82 -5.83
CA SER A 544 -3.87 11.45 -5.54
C SER A 544 -3.12 10.80 -4.39
N SER A 545 -3.82 10.39 -3.33
CA SER A 545 -3.19 9.68 -2.20
C SER A 545 -2.60 8.34 -2.62
N ASN A 546 -3.29 7.63 -3.51
CA ASN A 546 -2.83 6.32 -4.01
C ASN A 546 -1.72 6.48 -5.04
N TYR A 547 -1.87 7.39 -6.00
CA TYR A 547 -0.88 7.64 -7.04
C TYR A 547 0.47 8.07 -6.44
N TRP A 548 0.47 9.10 -5.61
CA TRP A 548 1.69 9.59 -4.97
C TRP A 548 2.20 8.62 -3.90
N GLY A 549 1.33 7.81 -3.30
CA GLY A 549 1.74 6.71 -2.43
C GLY A 549 2.63 5.71 -3.16
N VAL A 550 2.23 5.25 -4.36
CA VAL A 550 3.04 4.32 -5.17
C VAL A 550 4.40 4.93 -5.50
N LEU A 551 4.46 6.22 -5.88
CA LEU A 551 5.73 6.88 -6.19
C LEU A 551 6.62 7.10 -4.95
N LEU A 552 6.03 7.39 -3.79
CA LEU A 552 6.76 7.43 -2.53
C LEU A 552 7.37 6.06 -2.21
N GLY A 553 6.59 5.00 -2.35
CA GLY A 553 7.07 3.63 -2.13
C GLY A 553 8.22 3.25 -3.07
N GLU A 554 8.14 3.64 -4.35
CA GLU A 554 9.24 3.47 -5.30
C GLU A 554 10.51 4.19 -4.81
N ALA A 555 10.38 5.44 -4.36
CA ALA A 555 11.53 6.20 -3.85
C ALA A 555 12.15 5.55 -2.60
N VAL A 556 11.32 5.03 -1.68
CA VAL A 556 11.77 4.27 -0.50
C VAL A 556 12.56 3.03 -0.93
N ALA A 557 12.01 2.24 -1.85
CA ALA A 557 12.67 1.02 -2.32
C ALA A 557 14.00 1.31 -3.02
N LEU A 558 14.05 2.31 -3.90
CA LEU A 558 15.28 2.69 -4.59
C LEU A 558 16.36 3.15 -3.62
N SER A 559 15.99 3.91 -2.58
CA SER A 559 16.91 4.36 -1.53
C SER A 559 17.51 3.16 -0.76
N VAL A 560 16.66 2.25 -0.30
CA VAL A 560 17.09 1.05 0.43
C VAL A 560 17.94 0.12 -0.46
N LEU A 561 17.53 -0.13 -1.70
CA LEU A 561 18.27 -0.98 -2.64
C LEU A 561 19.64 -0.41 -2.98
N LYS A 562 19.76 0.93 -3.09
CA LYS A 562 21.06 1.60 -3.27
C LYS A 562 22.02 1.32 -2.13
N ASP A 563 21.55 1.37 -0.90
CA ASP A 563 22.39 1.08 0.27
C ASP A 563 22.71 -0.41 0.37
N ARG A 564 21.70 -1.26 0.19
CA ARG A 564 21.86 -2.72 0.24
C ARG A 564 22.84 -3.22 -0.82
N ALA A 565 22.83 -2.66 -2.02
CA ALA A 565 23.76 -2.98 -3.09
C ALA A 565 25.22 -2.90 -2.65
N LYS A 566 25.56 -1.87 -1.88
CA LYS A 566 26.93 -1.67 -1.36
C LYS A 566 27.36 -2.74 -0.37
N SER A 567 26.42 -3.46 0.24
CA SER A 567 26.71 -4.54 1.20
C SER A 567 26.96 -5.90 0.54
N TYR A 568 26.64 -6.05 -0.75
CA TYR A 568 26.79 -7.31 -1.50
C TYR A 568 28.20 -7.45 -2.04
N ASN A 569 28.72 -8.68 -1.97
CA ASN A 569 30.07 -9.00 -2.47
C ASN A 569 30.10 -9.25 -3.98
N GLU A 570 28.97 -9.68 -4.54
CA GLU A 570 28.81 -9.94 -5.97
C GLU A 570 28.82 -8.64 -6.76
N PRO A 571 29.62 -8.53 -7.84
CA PRO A 571 29.58 -7.37 -8.74
C PRO A 571 28.30 -7.40 -9.57
N PHE A 572 27.52 -6.33 -9.55
CA PHE A 572 26.30 -6.23 -10.37
C PHE A 572 25.95 -4.80 -10.76
N THR A 573 25.12 -4.69 -11.81
CA THR A 573 24.47 -3.44 -12.22
C THR A 573 23.08 -3.78 -12.73
N VAL A 574 22.05 -3.37 -12.02
CA VAL A 574 20.65 -3.61 -12.34
C VAL A 574 19.97 -2.32 -12.76
N ASN A 575 19.28 -2.34 -13.87
CA ASN A 575 18.42 -1.25 -14.34
C ASN A 575 16.96 -1.58 -14.04
N ILE A 576 16.29 -0.71 -13.30
CA ILE A 576 14.89 -0.82 -12.92
C ILE A 576 14.07 0.16 -13.75
N THR A 577 13.01 -0.30 -14.41
CA THR A 577 12.02 0.59 -15.02
C THR A 577 11.09 1.12 -13.94
N LYS A 578 11.14 2.42 -13.67
CA LYS A 578 10.28 3.10 -12.70
C LYS A 578 8.82 3.16 -13.14
N PHE A 579 7.93 3.53 -12.23
CA PHE A 579 6.51 3.72 -12.56
C PHE A 579 6.27 4.88 -13.54
N ASP A 580 7.18 5.86 -13.59
CA ASP A 580 7.14 6.95 -14.59
C ASP A 580 7.74 6.57 -15.96
N GLY A 581 8.18 5.32 -16.12
CA GLY A 581 8.79 4.79 -17.32
C GLY A 581 10.26 5.17 -17.53
N THR A 582 10.83 6.00 -16.68
CA THR A 582 12.27 6.26 -16.68
C THR A 582 13.03 5.10 -16.04
N SER A 583 14.36 5.09 -16.17
CA SER A 583 15.20 4.04 -15.59
C SER A 583 15.92 4.54 -14.33
N ALA A 584 16.05 3.63 -13.35
CA ALA A 584 16.96 3.80 -12.22
C ALA A 584 18.01 2.69 -12.25
N THR A 585 19.27 3.04 -12.00
CA THR A 585 20.38 2.09 -11.95
C THR A 585 20.79 1.84 -10.50
N ILE A 586 20.83 0.58 -10.10
CA ILE A 586 21.38 0.11 -8.83
C ILE A 586 22.63 -0.70 -9.11
N THR A 587 23.75 -0.26 -8.58
CA THR A 587 25.06 -0.90 -8.80
C THR A 587 25.93 -0.84 -7.56
N ASN A 588 26.82 -1.79 -7.42
CA ASN A 588 27.93 -1.76 -6.45
C ASN A 588 29.33 -1.67 -7.12
N GLN A 589 29.37 -1.35 -8.42
CA GLN A 589 30.61 -1.27 -9.20
C GLN A 589 31.20 0.14 -9.31
N ASN A 590 30.72 1.11 -8.56
CA ASN A 590 31.30 2.45 -8.56
C ASN A 590 32.67 2.45 -7.85
N GLU A 591 33.67 3.09 -8.45
CA GLU A 591 35.07 3.15 -7.98
C GLU A 591 35.23 3.63 -6.52
N ASP A 592 34.30 4.40 -6.01
CA ASP A 592 34.27 4.85 -4.62
C ASP A 592 34.07 3.74 -3.57
N LEU A 593 33.67 2.53 -3.96
CA LEU A 593 33.55 1.38 -3.08
C LEU A 593 34.90 0.67 -2.81
N LEU A 594 35.90 0.88 -3.63
CA LEU A 594 37.22 0.24 -3.53
C LEU A 594 38.19 1.01 -2.64
N LEU A 595 37.86 2.22 -2.18
CA LEU A 595 38.76 3.06 -1.34
C LEU A 595 38.66 2.78 0.16
N PHE A 596 38.51 1.51 0.57
CA PHE A 596 38.69 1.10 1.97
C PHE A 596 40.17 0.84 2.34
N SER A 597 41.09 1.18 1.47
CA SER A 597 42.50 1.14 1.79
C SER A 597 43.00 2.54 2.19
N GLU A 598 43.29 2.67 3.48
CA GLU A 598 44.25 3.63 4.05
C GLU A 598 43.79 5.09 4.25
N SER A 599 43.11 5.34 5.36
CA SER A 599 43.47 6.46 6.24
C SER A 599 43.02 6.16 7.66
N PRO A 600 43.93 6.07 8.63
CA PRO A 600 43.54 5.96 10.04
C PRO A 600 42.94 7.29 10.46
N CYS A 601 41.63 7.30 10.76
CA CYS A 601 41.04 8.42 11.45
C CYS A 601 41.58 8.50 12.87
N THR A 602 42.49 9.43 13.08
CA THR A 602 42.79 9.98 14.39
C THR A 602 41.76 11.02 14.74
N GLU A 603 40.64 10.62 15.23
CA GLU A 603 39.74 11.49 15.99
C GLU A 603 39.42 10.78 17.32
N THR A 604 40.05 11.30 18.37
CA THR A 604 39.71 11.03 19.77
C THR A 604 38.30 11.59 20.05
N PHE A 605 37.47 10.75 20.69
CA PHE A 605 36.19 11.16 21.28
C PHE A 605 36.43 12.04 22.52
#